data_7f07752ea9de35d1be54670e21b9a194
#
_entry.id   7f07752ea9de35d1be54670e21b9a194
#
_cell.length_a   1.000
_cell.length_b   1.000
_cell.length_c   1.000
_cell.angle_alpha   90.00
_cell.angle_beta   90.00
_cell.angle_gamma   90.00
#
_symmetry.space_group_name_H-M   'P 1'
#
loop_
_entity.id
_entity.type
_entity.pdbx_description
1 polymer ?
#
loop_
_entity_poly.entity_id
_entity_poly.type
_entity_poly.pdbx_seq_one_letter_code
_entity_poly.pdbx_strand_id
1 'polypeptide(L)'
;MSEVTRTDVIIVGGGIMGAATAFFLRQRGRSVALLERGLIGQQASGTNFGNVRRQGRYLPQLPLANRSRAIWGRLNELLGEDAEFLPSGHIRVTYNDEMTGKVEAYASEARHYGLNLEMISGNALRDRFPFLGPEVRAGSYSPTDGHANPRLAAPAFGRAAKRAGAEVYENTEIATVEKDGEGFRVEATDGRVFRSAQLLISAGAWGNKLSTQFGEPVPLETHGPQMAVTEPVPYSIEPVLGVSTTVPHEVVYLRQVKRGNIVFGGGNRTIPDLEGRRAYVKPENTLSQLEQITRIVPALNRLTVIRVWSGVESYLPDDIPIMGPSAKVSGLHYAFGFCGHGFQLGPGVGDVMAELIDTGTTTTPIEPFAISRFQIPQS
;
A
#
# COMPACT_ATOMS: atom_id res chain seq x y z
N MET A 1 -8.16 29.91 -26.15
CA MET A 1 -7.06 28.90 -26.14
C MET A 1 -7.01 28.39 -24.73
N SER A 2 -7.16 27.09 -24.50
CA SER A 2 -7.00 26.50 -23.17
C SER A 2 -5.57 26.75 -22.68
N GLU A 3 -5.45 27.25 -21.46
CA GLU A 3 -4.15 27.44 -20.79
C GLU A 3 -3.42 26.11 -20.70
N VAL A 4 -2.18 26.05 -21.17
CA VAL A 4 -1.35 24.83 -21.13
C VAL A 4 -0.42 24.91 -19.93
N THR A 5 -0.64 24.08 -18.93
CA THR A 5 0.26 23.92 -17.79
C THR A 5 1.52 23.17 -18.21
N ARG A 6 2.71 23.72 -17.92
CA ARG A 6 4.02 23.08 -18.19
C ARG A 6 4.76 22.81 -16.89
N THR A 7 5.29 21.59 -16.76
CA THR A 7 5.99 21.14 -15.55
C THR A 7 7.09 20.13 -15.93
N ASP A 8 8.05 19.87 -15.04
CA ASP A 8 9.07 18.84 -15.28
C ASP A 8 8.46 17.44 -15.29
N VAL A 9 7.51 17.19 -14.36
CA VAL A 9 6.93 15.88 -14.15
C VAL A 9 5.40 15.98 -14.02
N ILE A 10 4.67 15.20 -14.80
CA ILE A 10 3.24 14.93 -14.57
C ILE A 10 3.12 13.60 -13.83
N ILE A 11 2.28 13.57 -12.80
CA ILE A 11 1.91 12.35 -12.07
C ILE A 11 0.42 12.10 -12.25
N VAL A 12 0.05 10.93 -12.78
CA VAL A 12 -1.34 10.50 -12.94
C VAL A 12 -1.70 9.50 -11.85
N GLY A 13 -2.59 9.92 -10.95
CA GLY A 13 -3.05 9.17 -9.78
C GLY A 13 -2.53 9.71 -8.46
N GLY A 14 -3.46 10.22 -7.64
CA GLY A 14 -3.21 10.83 -6.32
C GLY A 14 -3.33 9.83 -5.15
N GLY A 15 -3.04 8.55 -5.37
CA GLY A 15 -2.83 7.60 -4.29
C GLY A 15 -1.55 7.92 -3.50
N ILE A 16 -1.27 7.13 -2.45
CA ILE A 16 -0.09 7.36 -1.60
C ILE A 16 1.22 7.36 -2.41
N MET A 17 1.32 6.58 -3.49
CA MET A 17 2.49 6.55 -4.36
C MET A 17 2.70 7.88 -5.07
N GLY A 18 1.67 8.36 -5.77
CA GLY A 18 1.75 9.63 -6.52
C GLY A 18 1.91 10.83 -5.61
N ALA A 19 1.15 10.89 -4.51
CA ALA A 19 1.23 12.00 -3.55
C ALA A 19 2.61 12.08 -2.87
N ALA A 20 3.19 10.94 -2.46
CA ALA A 20 4.52 10.89 -1.89
C ALA A 20 5.60 11.23 -2.94
N THR A 21 5.48 10.72 -4.18
CA THR A 21 6.42 11.06 -5.26
C THR A 21 6.39 12.58 -5.55
N ALA A 22 5.18 13.17 -5.62
CA ALA A 22 5.04 14.62 -5.82
C ALA A 22 5.75 15.42 -4.72
N PHE A 23 5.57 15.03 -3.47
CA PHE A 23 6.26 15.66 -2.34
C PHE A 23 7.79 15.56 -2.46
N PHE A 24 8.33 14.37 -2.66
CA PHE A 24 9.78 14.16 -2.73
C PHE A 24 10.41 14.80 -3.98
N LEU A 25 9.73 14.85 -5.11
CA LEU A 25 10.19 15.60 -6.29
C LEU A 25 10.27 17.10 -6.00
N ARG A 26 9.29 17.66 -5.27
CA ARG A 26 9.37 19.08 -4.85
C ARG A 26 10.53 19.34 -3.90
N GLN A 27 10.86 18.39 -3.01
CA GLN A 27 12.07 18.51 -2.17
C GLN A 27 13.37 18.48 -2.99
N ARG A 28 13.33 17.93 -4.21
CA ARG A 28 14.45 17.90 -5.19
C ARG A 28 14.42 19.08 -6.16
N GLY A 29 13.49 20.03 -5.99
CA GLY A 29 13.40 21.24 -6.82
C GLY A 29 12.67 21.05 -8.16
N ARG A 30 12.12 19.86 -8.46
CA ARG A 30 11.38 19.61 -9.70
C ARG A 30 9.97 20.19 -9.63
N SER A 31 9.52 20.83 -10.70
CA SER A 31 8.11 21.25 -10.85
C SER A 31 7.23 20.03 -11.13
N VAL A 32 6.05 19.95 -10.49
CA VAL A 32 5.18 18.78 -10.51
C VAL A 32 3.72 19.19 -10.66
N ALA A 33 3.01 18.54 -11.59
CA ALA A 33 1.55 18.50 -11.66
C ALA A 33 1.06 17.11 -11.26
N LEU A 34 0.32 17.01 -10.15
CA LEU A 34 -0.33 15.79 -9.68
C LEU A 34 -1.81 15.81 -10.05
N LEU A 35 -2.24 14.88 -10.89
CA LEU A 35 -3.59 14.80 -11.43
C LEU A 35 -4.33 13.61 -10.81
N GLU A 36 -5.41 13.89 -10.08
CA GLU A 36 -6.23 12.88 -9.43
C GLU A 36 -7.69 13.01 -9.87
N ARG A 37 -8.27 11.91 -10.34
CA ARG A 37 -9.65 11.86 -10.82
C ARG A 37 -10.71 12.15 -9.75
N GLY A 38 -10.43 11.76 -8.51
CA GLY A 38 -11.26 12.02 -7.34
C GLY A 38 -10.55 12.90 -6.33
N LEU A 39 -10.52 12.46 -5.07
CA LEU A 39 -9.76 13.10 -4.00
C LEU A 39 -8.48 12.32 -3.72
N ILE A 40 -7.43 13.03 -3.29
CA ILE A 40 -6.16 12.40 -2.91
C ILE A 40 -6.40 11.32 -1.86
N GLY A 41 -5.94 10.09 -2.17
CA GLY A 41 -6.04 8.95 -1.27
C GLY A 41 -7.43 8.30 -1.18
N GLN A 42 -8.39 8.68 -2.00
CA GLN A 42 -9.78 8.21 -1.90
C GLN A 42 -9.94 6.70 -2.12
N GLN A 43 -9.15 6.09 -3.00
CA GLN A 43 -9.25 4.68 -3.36
C GLN A 43 -8.41 3.78 -2.40
N ALA A 44 -7.73 2.75 -2.88
CA ALA A 44 -6.96 1.79 -2.07
C ALA A 44 -6.14 2.42 -0.93
N SER A 45 -5.56 3.59 -1.18
CA SER A 45 -4.72 4.30 -0.20
C SER A 45 -5.48 4.74 1.05
N GLY A 46 -6.78 5.04 0.95
CA GLY A 46 -7.61 5.47 2.09
C GLY A 46 -8.55 4.40 2.61
N THR A 47 -8.77 3.32 1.86
CA THR A 47 -9.71 2.25 2.22
C THR A 47 -9.04 1.02 2.82
N ASN A 48 -7.70 0.95 2.80
CA ASN A 48 -6.96 -0.20 3.32
C ASN A 48 -6.97 -0.29 4.85
N PHE A 49 -6.41 -1.38 5.36
CA PHE A 49 -6.34 -1.69 6.80
C PHE A 49 -5.45 -0.72 7.61
N GLY A 50 -4.45 -0.11 6.99
CA GLY A 50 -3.48 0.76 7.68
C GLY A 50 -2.28 0.03 8.27
N ASN A 51 -1.91 -1.14 7.74
CA ASN A 51 -0.78 -1.92 8.22
C ASN A 51 0.56 -1.33 7.76
N VAL A 52 1.43 -0.98 8.70
CA VAL A 52 2.81 -0.57 8.44
C VAL A 52 3.72 -1.73 8.82
N ARG A 53 3.77 -2.74 7.95
CA ARG A 53 4.38 -4.05 8.19
C ARG A 53 5.48 -4.38 7.17
N ARG A 54 6.64 -4.84 7.63
CA ARG A 54 7.73 -5.35 6.78
C ARG A 54 7.73 -6.86 6.64
N GLN A 55 7.45 -7.60 7.70
CA GLN A 55 7.50 -9.07 7.67
C GLN A 55 6.49 -9.71 6.71
N GLY A 56 6.85 -10.90 6.18
CA GLY A 56 6.00 -11.67 5.26
C GLY A 56 5.83 -11.03 3.90
N ARG A 57 6.84 -10.30 3.41
CA ARG A 57 6.95 -9.77 2.06
C ARG A 57 7.85 -10.66 1.21
N TYR A 58 7.76 -10.52 -0.09
CA TYR A 58 8.81 -11.00 -0.99
C TYR A 58 10.17 -10.41 -0.56
N LEU A 59 11.16 -11.26 -0.32
CA LEU A 59 12.43 -10.85 0.32
C LEU A 59 13.13 -9.69 -0.41
N PRO A 60 13.27 -9.68 -1.77
CA PRO A 60 13.85 -8.56 -2.50
C PRO A 60 13.06 -7.23 -2.37
N GLN A 61 11.86 -7.23 -1.81
CA GLN A 61 11.09 -6.02 -1.50
C GLN A 61 11.50 -5.38 -0.17
N LEU A 62 12.26 -6.09 0.67
CA LEU A 62 12.64 -5.61 2.00
C LEU A 62 13.52 -4.36 1.99
N PRO A 63 14.49 -4.16 1.08
CA PRO A 63 15.23 -2.88 1.01
C PRO A 63 14.31 -1.67 0.85
N LEU A 64 13.33 -1.75 -0.06
CA LEU A 64 12.30 -0.73 -0.24
C LEU A 64 11.43 -0.58 1.01
N ALA A 65 11.02 -1.68 1.63
CA ALA A 65 10.21 -1.67 2.85
C ALA A 65 10.96 -1.05 4.04
N ASN A 66 12.27 -1.29 4.16
CA ASN A 66 13.13 -0.68 5.19
C ASN A 66 13.27 0.83 4.98
N ARG A 67 13.53 1.27 3.74
CA ARG A 67 13.57 2.70 3.39
C ARG A 67 12.25 3.38 3.74
N SER A 68 11.15 2.77 3.37
CA SER A 68 9.81 3.27 3.69
C SER A 68 9.54 3.30 5.20
N ARG A 69 9.95 2.26 5.95
CA ARG A 69 9.78 2.23 7.40
C ARG A 69 10.55 3.36 8.11
N ALA A 70 11.74 3.68 7.62
CA ALA A 70 12.51 4.82 8.13
C ALA A 70 11.76 6.15 7.93
N ILE A 71 11.09 6.32 6.78
CA ILE A 71 10.27 7.51 6.49
C ILE A 71 9.03 7.53 7.40
N TRP A 72 8.33 6.41 7.59
CA TRP A 72 7.22 6.31 8.53
C TRP A 72 7.59 6.77 9.93
N GLY A 73 8.82 6.46 10.39
CA GLY A 73 9.30 6.84 11.74
C GLY A 73 9.43 8.33 11.99
N ARG A 74 9.55 9.14 10.93
CA ARG A 74 9.66 10.59 10.99
C ARG A 74 8.57 11.33 10.18
N LEU A 75 7.47 10.61 9.88
CA LEU A 75 6.47 11.11 8.94
C LEU A 75 5.83 12.42 9.41
N ASN A 76 5.51 12.53 10.69
CA ASN A 76 4.89 13.72 11.27
C ASN A 76 5.81 14.95 11.16
N GLU A 77 7.10 14.78 11.43
CA GLU A 77 8.11 15.82 11.24
C GLU A 77 8.22 16.23 9.77
N LEU A 78 8.29 15.23 8.88
CA LEU A 78 8.49 15.44 7.45
C LEU A 78 7.30 16.16 6.80
N LEU A 79 6.07 15.78 7.17
CA LEU A 79 4.84 16.33 6.57
C LEU A 79 4.23 17.49 7.37
N GLY A 80 4.66 17.74 8.61
CA GLY A 80 4.02 18.70 9.51
C GLY A 80 2.60 18.33 9.92
N GLU A 81 2.23 17.06 9.79
CA GLU A 81 0.88 16.53 10.05
C GLU A 81 0.96 15.12 10.63
N ASP A 82 0.06 14.77 11.54
CA ASP A 82 0.01 13.44 12.13
C ASP A 82 -0.85 12.48 11.30
N ALA A 83 -0.22 11.43 10.77
CA ALA A 83 -0.89 10.31 10.10
C ALA A 83 -1.29 9.19 11.08
N GLU A 84 -1.23 9.44 12.38
CA GLU A 84 -1.51 8.48 13.47
C GLU A 84 -0.63 7.21 13.34
N PHE A 85 0.64 7.37 12.93
CA PHE A 85 1.54 6.23 12.89
C PHE A 85 1.91 5.81 14.31
N LEU A 86 1.57 4.57 14.66
CA LEU A 86 1.89 3.95 15.93
C LEU A 86 2.80 2.73 15.70
N PRO A 87 4.08 2.77 16.11
CA PRO A 87 4.99 1.63 16.04
C PRO A 87 4.72 0.65 17.17
N SER A 88 3.53 0.07 17.21
CA SER A 88 3.03 -0.81 18.27
C SER A 88 3.55 -2.25 18.18
N GLY A 89 4.39 -2.53 17.18
CA GLY A 89 4.78 -3.88 16.84
C GLY A 89 3.77 -4.57 15.90
N HIS A 90 4.23 -5.66 15.30
CA HIS A 90 3.39 -6.54 14.49
C HIS A 90 3.76 -8.00 14.77
N ILE A 91 2.77 -8.84 15.06
CA ILE A 91 2.95 -10.28 15.24
C ILE A 91 2.18 -11.05 14.17
N ARG A 92 2.84 -12.01 13.52
CA ARG A 92 2.19 -13.02 12.68
C ARG A 92 2.13 -14.33 13.43
N VAL A 93 0.92 -14.77 13.75
CA VAL A 93 0.67 -16.00 14.51
C VAL A 93 0.48 -17.20 13.58
N THR A 94 0.76 -18.40 14.10
CA THR A 94 0.57 -19.69 13.43
C THR A 94 -0.25 -20.62 14.30
N TYR A 95 -0.98 -21.56 13.65
CA TYR A 95 -1.81 -22.55 14.34
C TYR A 95 -1.23 -23.96 14.33
N ASN A 96 -0.17 -24.21 13.55
CA ASN A 96 0.46 -25.51 13.43
C ASN A 96 1.96 -25.40 13.19
N ASP A 97 2.66 -26.53 13.37
CA ASP A 97 4.12 -26.59 13.31
C ASP A 97 4.65 -26.41 11.88
N GLU A 98 3.90 -26.81 10.84
CA GLU A 98 4.28 -26.60 9.44
C GLU A 98 4.41 -25.11 9.13
N MET A 99 3.37 -24.33 9.50
CA MET A 99 3.39 -22.88 9.28
C MET A 99 4.41 -22.18 10.16
N THR A 100 4.64 -22.69 11.37
CA THR A 100 5.71 -22.19 12.24
C THR A 100 7.07 -22.35 11.57
N GLY A 101 7.38 -23.52 11.04
CA GLY A 101 8.62 -23.76 10.32
C GLY A 101 8.80 -22.86 9.08
N LYS A 102 7.73 -22.60 8.32
CA LYS A 102 7.77 -21.66 7.18
C LYS A 102 8.08 -20.22 7.63
N VAL A 103 7.49 -19.78 8.74
CA VAL A 103 7.73 -18.45 9.30
C VAL A 103 9.14 -18.33 9.88
N GLU A 104 9.67 -19.37 10.51
CA GLU A 104 11.06 -19.44 11.00
C GLU A 104 12.06 -19.36 9.85
N ALA A 105 11.85 -20.13 8.77
CA ALA A 105 12.68 -20.06 7.58
C ALA A 105 12.67 -18.65 6.98
N TYR A 106 11.49 -18.04 6.84
CA TYR A 106 11.37 -16.65 6.39
C TYR A 106 12.12 -15.68 7.31
N ALA A 107 12.01 -15.83 8.63
CA ALA A 107 12.68 -14.97 9.60
C ALA A 107 14.21 -15.07 9.49
N SER A 108 14.75 -16.26 9.23
CA SER A 108 16.17 -16.49 8.98
C SER A 108 16.66 -15.75 7.74
N GLU A 109 15.96 -15.90 6.61
CA GLU A 109 16.34 -15.25 5.35
C GLU A 109 16.16 -13.71 5.41
N ALA A 110 15.12 -13.22 6.07
CA ALA A 110 14.84 -11.81 6.19
C ALA A 110 15.96 -11.01 6.91
N ARG A 111 16.76 -11.67 7.74
CA ARG A 111 17.94 -11.05 8.41
C ARG A 111 18.96 -10.53 7.41
N HIS A 112 19.17 -11.24 6.32
CA HIS A 112 20.09 -10.82 5.25
C HIS A 112 19.64 -9.52 4.55
N TYR A 113 18.36 -9.18 4.69
CA TYR A 113 17.77 -7.95 4.18
C TYR A 113 17.54 -6.89 5.28
N GLY A 114 18.13 -7.07 6.48
CA GLY A 114 18.04 -6.11 7.57
C GLY A 114 16.71 -6.14 8.34
N LEU A 115 15.91 -7.21 8.23
CA LEU A 115 14.71 -7.42 9.03
C LEU A 115 14.92 -8.53 10.07
N ASN A 116 15.08 -8.12 11.33
CA ASN A 116 15.17 -9.04 12.45
C ASN A 116 13.79 -9.30 13.03
N LEU A 117 13.36 -10.57 13.01
CA LEU A 117 12.11 -11.04 13.57
C LEU A 117 12.41 -11.90 14.80
N GLU A 118 11.65 -11.68 15.86
CA GLU A 118 11.71 -12.48 17.08
C GLU A 118 10.68 -13.62 16.97
N MET A 119 11.14 -14.85 17.00
CA MET A 119 10.26 -16.02 17.07
C MET A 119 9.89 -16.30 18.51
N ILE A 120 8.61 -16.37 18.81
CA ILE A 120 8.06 -16.55 20.16
C ILE A 120 7.05 -17.69 20.13
N SER A 121 7.17 -18.64 21.07
CA SER A 121 6.26 -19.80 21.14
C SER A 121 6.01 -20.25 22.59
N GLY A 122 5.09 -21.17 22.78
CA GLY A 122 4.79 -21.78 24.07
C GLY A 122 4.44 -20.78 25.18
N ASN A 123 5.02 -20.95 26.36
CA ASN A 123 4.73 -20.10 27.51
C ASN A 123 5.19 -18.65 27.31
N ALA A 124 6.34 -18.42 26.68
CA ALA A 124 6.84 -17.08 26.41
C ALA A 124 5.87 -16.26 25.53
N LEU A 125 5.17 -16.90 24.57
CA LEU A 125 4.15 -16.25 23.76
C LEU A 125 2.94 -15.85 24.63
N ARG A 126 2.49 -16.73 25.52
CA ARG A 126 1.34 -16.49 26.39
C ARG A 126 1.61 -15.46 27.48
N ASP A 127 2.81 -15.48 28.03
CA ASP A 127 3.24 -14.51 29.04
C ASP A 127 3.30 -13.10 28.45
N ARG A 128 3.79 -12.99 27.21
CA ARG A 128 3.94 -11.71 26.53
C ARG A 128 2.66 -11.18 25.91
N PHE A 129 1.82 -12.08 25.37
CA PHE A 129 0.57 -11.76 24.70
C PHE A 129 -0.59 -12.58 25.27
N PRO A 130 -1.02 -12.30 26.53
CA PRO A 130 -2.00 -13.12 27.24
C PRO A 130 -3.41 -13.08 26.64
N PHE A 131 -3.67 -12.16 25.71
CA PHE A 131 -4.93 -12.08 24.96
C PHE A 131 -5.05 -13.12 23.84
N LEU A 132 -3.96 -13.79 23.46
CA LEU A 132 -3.97 -14.78 22.38
C LEU A 132 -4.73 -16.06 22.77
N GLY A 133 -5.53 -16.56 21.85
CA GLY A 133 -6.29 -17.78 22.00
C GLY A 133 -5.44 -19.04 22.13
N PRO A 134 -6.01 -20.13 22.71
CA PRO A 134 -5.26 -21.36 22.99
C PRO A 134 -4.76 -22.09 21.75
N GLU A 135 -5.36 -21.87 20.60
CA GLU A 135 -4.96 -22.51 19.33
C GLU A 135 -3.70 -21.90 18.72
N VAL A 136 -3.31 -20.69 19.14
CA VAL A 136 -2.09 -20.04 18.65
C VAL A 136 -0.86 -20.81 19.17
N ARG A 137 -0.01 -21.28 18.26
CA ARG A 137 1.17 -22.08 18.57
C ARG A 137 2.43 -21.24 18.74
N ALA A 138 2.66 -20.36 17.79
CA ALA A 138 3.84 -19.51 17.74
C ALA A 138 3.53 -18.19 17.02
N GLY A 139 4.48 -17.28 17.05
CA GLY A 139 4.40 -16.03 16.30
C GLY A 139 5.77 -15.48 15.97
N SER A 140 5.88 -14.78 14.82
CA SER A 140 7.02 -13.94 14.50
C SER A 140 6.68 -12.48 14.83
N TYR A 141 7.49 -11.86 15.65
CA TYR A 141 7.27 -10.49 16.13
C TYR A 141 8.27 -9.51 15.57
N SER A 142 7.77 -8.40 15.04
CA SER A 142 8.55 -7.25 14.57
C SER A 142 8.23 -6.04 15.47
N PRO A 143 9.12 -5.63 16.38
CA PRO A 143 8.81 -4.60 17.38
C PRO A 143 8.67 -3.20 16.81
N THR A 144 9.23 -2.94 15.63
CA THR A 144 9.25 -1.63 15.02
C THR A 144 8.18 -1.43 13.92
N ASP A 145 7.49 -2.48 13.51
CA ASP A 145 6.32 -2.41 12.65
C ASP A 145 5.12 -1.87 13.44
N GLY A 146 3.99 -1.62 12.79
CA GLY A 146 2.82 -1.10 13.47
C GLY A 146 1.69 -0.76 12.49
N HIS A 147 1.00 0.32 12.76
CA HIS A 147 -0.10 0.78 11.92
C HIS A 147 -0.20 2.30 11.85
N ALA A 148 -0.91 2.81 10.84
CA ALA A 148 -1.25 4.22 10.70
C ALA A 148 -2.69 4.38 10.22
N ASN A 149 -3.17 5.62 10.18
CA ASN A 149 -4.49 5.91 9.63
C ASN A 149 -4.39 6.11 8.11
N PRO A 150 -4.93 5.17 7.29
CA PRO A 150 -4.82 5.27 5.83
C PRO A 150 -5.55 6.49 5.25
N ARG A 151 -6.58 6.98 5.95
CA ARG A 151 -7.33 8.16 5.53
C ARG A 151 -6.57 9.47 5.71
N LEU A 152 -5.49 9.47 6.51
CA LEU A 152 -4.69 10.65 6.77
C LEU A 152 -3.39 10.66 5.94
N ALA A 153 -2.76 9.52 5.72
CA ALA A 153 -1.41 9.43 5.16
C ALA A 153 -1.29 10.00 3.73
N ALA A 154 -2.09 9.50 2.78
CA ALA A 154 -2.01 9.99 1.40
C ALA A 154 -2.45 11.47 1.28
N PRO A 155 -3.55 11.92 1.92
CA PRO A 155 -3.90 13.35 1.94
C PRO A 155 -2.83 14.24 2.58
N ALA A 156 -2.14 13.79 3.63
CA ALA A 156 -1.05 14.55 4.24
C ALA A 156 0.13 14.75 3.28
N PHE A 157 0.51 13.70 2.52
CA PHE A 157 1.49 13.84 1.45
C PHE A 157 1.04 14.82 0.36
N GLY A 158 -0.22 14.73 -0.08
CA GLY A 158 -0.78 15.65 -1.08
C GLY A 158 -0.74 17.11 -0.61
N ARG A 159 -1.14 17.38 0.63
CA ARG A 159 -1.04 18.73 1.22
C ARG A 159 0.40 19.20 1.40
N ALA A 160 1.29 18.32 1.83
CA ALA A 160 2.72 18.63 1.95
C ALA A 160 3.36 18.92 0.59
N ALA A 161 3.02 18.15 -0.46
CA ALA A 161 3.44 18.42 -1.83
C ALA A 161 2.97 19.80 -2.30
N LYS A 162 1.71 20.15 -2.03
CA LYS A 162 1.13 21.47 -2.37
C LYS A 162 1.85 22.60 -1.62
N ARG A 163 2.12 22.44 -0.31
CA ARG A 163 2.91 23.43 0.46
C ARG A 163 4.34 23.59 -0.09
N ALA A 164 4.94 22.51 -0.61
CA ALA A 164 6.23 22.53 -1.27
C ALA A 164 6.18 23.08 -2.72
N GLY A 165 5.01 23.51 -3.20
CA GLY A 165 4.83 24.13 -4.52
C GLY A 165 4.47 23.15 -5.65
N ALA A 166 3.98 21.95 -5.36
CA ALA A 166 3.35 21.10 -6.39
C ALA A 166 1.97 21.64 -6.76
N GLU A 167 1.65 21.57 -8.04
CA GLU A 167 0.29 21.81 -8.54
C GLU A 167 -0.52 20.52 -8.36
N VAL A 168 -1.51 20.54 -7.46
CA VAL A 168 -2.33 19.37 -7.14
C VAL A 168 -3.74 19.60 -7.65
N TYR A 169 -4.16 18.79 -8.61
CA TYR A 169 -5.43 18.87 -9.29
C TYR A 169 -6.31 17.67 -8.91
N GLU A 170 -7.17 17.85 -7.93
CA GLU A 170 -8.23 16.89 -7.58
C GLU A 170 -9.42 17.03 -8.54
N ASN A 171 -10.29 16.01 -8.60
CA ASN A 171 -11.43 15.94 -9.51
C ASN A 171 -11.06 16.21 -10.98
N THR A 172 -9.87 15.72 -11.38
CA THR A 172 -9.31 15.92 -12.71
C THR A 172 -9.12 14.56 -13.38
N GLU A 173 -10.14 14.12 -14.11
CA GLU A 173 -10.09 12.87 -14.86
C GLU A 173 -9.35 13.07 -16.17
N ILE A 174 -8.47 12.13 -16.50
CA ILE A 174 -7.65 12.16 -17.72
C ILE A 174 -8.43 11.53 -18.86
N ALA A 175 -8.56 12.26 -19.96
CA ALA A 175 -9.13 11.81 -21.22
C ALA A 175 -8.07 11.08 -22.07
N THR A 176 -6.90 11.73 -22.27
CA THR A 176 -5.82 11.19 -23.09
C THR A 176 -4.45 11.40 -22.45
N VAL A 177 -3.55 10.45 -22.70
CA VAL A 177 -2.13 10.54 -22.35
C VAL A 177 -1.35 10.08 -23.58
N GLU A 178 -0.45 10.92 -24.05
CA GLU A 178 0.32 10.61 -25.27
C GLU A 178 1.77 11.10 -25.18
N LYS A 179 2.65 10.42 -25.90
CA LYS A 179 4.00 10.90 -26.17
C LYS A 179 3.93 12.09 -27.13
N ASP A 180 4.62 13.20 -26.81
CA ASP A 180 4.60 14.43 -27.57
C ASP A 180 6.03 14.96 -27.72
N GLY A 181 6.64 14.60 -28.84
CA GLY A 181 8.08 14.81 -29.04
C GLY A 181 8.91 14.07 -27.99
N GLU A 182 9.79 14.79 -27.31
CA GLU A 182 10.61 14.21 -26.22
C GLU A 182 9.86 14.14 -24.88
N GLY A 183 8.68 14.78 -24.77
CA GLY A 183 7.87 14.82 -23.54
C GLY A 183 6.53 14.12 -23.66
N PHE A 184 5.61 14.53 -22.82
CA PHE A 184 4.25 13.99 -22.72
C PHE A 184 3.22 15.11 -22.77
N ARG A 185 2.08 14.82 -23.38
CA ARG A 185 0.87 15.62 -23.34
C ARG A 185 -0.23 14.83 -22.66
N VAL A 186 -0.84 15.44 -21.66
CA VAL A 186 -1.97 14.89 -20.91
C VAL A 186 -3.14 15.86 -21.04
N GLU A 187 -4.29 15.36 -21.47
CA GLU A 187 -5.52 16.15 -21.58
C GLU A 187 -6.57 15.60 -20.59
N ALA A 188 -7.13 16.48 -19.79
CA ALA A 188 -8.21 16.17 -18.91
C ALA A 188 -9.57 16.25 -19.63
N THR A 189 -10.59 15.57 -19.09
CA THR A 189 -11.94 15.56 -19.65
C THR A 189 -12.62 16.93 -19.69
N ASP A 190 -12.15 17.87 -18.89
CA ASP A 190 -12.61 19.26 -18.86
C ASP A 190 -11.86 20.20 -19.83
N GLY A 191 -10.96 19.63 -20.65
CA GLY A 191 -10.22 20.35 -21.70
C GLY A 191 -8.92 21.01 -21.22
N ARG A 192 -8.54 20.91 -19.94
CA ARG A 192 -7.22 21.36 -19.48
C ARG A 192 -6.13 20.49 -20.09
N VAL A 193 -4.99 21.11 -20.47
CA VAL A 193 -3.86 20.44 -21.08
C VAL A 193 -2.61 20.64 -20.24
N PHE A 194 -1.90 19.55 -19.99
CA PHE A 194 -0.65 19.50 -19.23
C PHE A 194 0.47 18.94 -20.12
N ARG A 195 1.67 19.49 -19.98
CA ARG A 195 2.87 19.01 -20.72
C ARG A 195 4.05 18.88 -19.77
N SER A 196 4.83 17.80 -19.93
CA SER A 196 6.04 17.56 -19.13
C SER A 196 7.10 16.78 -19.91
N ALA A 197 8.34 16.83 -19.42
CA ALA A 197 9.41 15.96 -19.91
C ALA A 197 9.26 14.51 -19.39
N GLN A 198 8.74 14.33 -18.18
CA GLN A 198 8.63 13.05 -17.48
C GLN A 198 7.17 12.79 -17.08
N LEU A 199 6.75 11.53 -17.13
CA LEU A 199 5.41 11.07 -16.73
C LEU A 199 5.51 9.91 -15.76
N LEU A 200 4.80 9.99 -14.62
CA LEU A 200 4.59 8.86 -13.72
C LEU A 200 3.13 8.41 -13.75
N ILE A 201 2.89 7.14 -14.05
CA ILE A 201 1.59 6.50 -13.93
C ILE A 201 1.52 5.76 -12.59
N SER A 202 0.75 6.30 -11.63
CA SER A 202 0.50 5.73 -10.29
C SER A 202 -1.00 5.51 -10.05
N ALA A 203 -1.73 5.10 -11.10
CA ALA A 203 -3.18 5.03 -11.14
C ALA A 203 -3.78 3.75 -10.52
N GLY A 204 -3.03 3.01 -9.68
CA GLY A 204 -3.49 1.85 -8.91
C GLY A 204 -4.19 0.80 -9.79
N ALA A 205 -5.43 0.47 -9.50
CA ALA A 205 -6.22 -0.53 -10.21
C ALA A 205 -6.49 -0.17 -11.70
N TRP A 206 -6.30 1.09 -12.07
CA TRP A 206 -6.46 1.58 -13.46
C TRP A 206 -5.12 1.74 -14.18
N GLY A 207 -3.99 1.38 -13.54
CA GLY A 207 -2.65 1.52 -14.10
C GLY A 207 -2.45 0.74 -15.39
N ASN A 208 -2.97 -0.49 -15.47
CA ASN A 208 -2.87 -1.31 -16.68
C ASN A 208 -3.57 -0.67 -17.91
N LYS A 209 -4.68 0.03 -17.73
CA LYS A 209 -5.35 0.73 -18.82
C LYS A 209 -4.42 1.77 -19.48
N LEU A 210 -3.62 2.45 -18.66
CA LEU A 210 -2.68 3.47 -19.13
C LEU A 210 -1.39 2.84 -19.69
N SER A 211 -0.81 1.83 -19.02
CA SER A 211 0.40 1.18 -19.52
C SER A 211 0.18 0.46 -20.86
N THR A 212 -1.02 -0.08 -21.07
CA THR A 212 -1.42 -0.70 -22.35
C THR A 212 -1.39 0.30 -23.51
N GLN A 213 -1.73 1.58 -23.30
CA GLN A 213 -1.65 2.63 -24.33
C GLN A 213 -0.22 2.85 -24.83
N PHE A 214 0.78 2.57 -23.97
CA PHE A 214 2.20 2.62 -24.32
C PHE A 214 2.77 1.26 -24.75
N GLY A 215 1.89 0.28 -25.02
CA GLY A 215 2.28 -1.05 -25.49
C GLY A 215 2.87 -1.94 -24.39
N GLU A 216 2.60 -1.66 -23.12
CA GLU A 216 3.09 -2.40 -21.96
C GLU A 216 1.92 -2.95 -21.08
N PRO A 217 1.06 -3.83 -21.66
CA PRO A 217 0.00 -4.46 -20.88
C PRO A 217 0.59 -5.39 -19.82
N VAL A 218 -0.11 -5.50 -18.68
CA VAL A 218 0.23 -6.43 -17.60
C VAL A 218 -1.02 -7.19 -17.16
N PRO A 219 -0.90 -8.43 -16.65
CA PRO A 219 -2.03 -9.26 -16.19
C PRO A 219 -2.55 -8.79 -14.82
N LEU A 220 -3.02 -7.54 -14.77
CA LEU A 220 -3.53 -6.91 -13.54
C LEU A 220 -4.96 -7.36 -13.26
N GLU A 221 -5.17 -8.01 -12.14
CA GLU A 221 -6.48 -8.34 -11.59
C GLU A 221 -6.91 -7.34 -10.52
N THR A 222 -8.22 -7.19 -10.33
CA THR A 222 -8.76 -6.30 -9.31
C THR A 222 -9.66 -7.03 -8.34
N HIS A 223 -9.49 -6.76 -7.05
CA HIS A 223 -10.26 -7.38 -6.00
C HIS A 223 -10.71 -6.34 -4.96
N GLY A 224 -11.79 -6.69 -4.25
CA GLY A 224 -12.36 -5.90 -3.17
C GLY A 224 -12.06 -6.52 -1.80
N PRO A 225 -10.92 -6.25 -1.16
CA PRO A 225 -10.70 -6.64 0.22
C PRO A 225 -11.65 -5.90 1.14
N GLN A 226 -12.14 -6.61 2.17
CA GLN A 226 -13.15 -6.10 3.08
C GLN A 226 -12.55 -5.89 4.47
N MET A 227 -12.89 -4.77 5.08
CA MET A 227 -12.52 -4.39 6.44
C MET A 227 -13.76 -4.04 7.26
N ALA A 228 -13.63 -4.17 8.58
CA ALA A 228 -14.65 -3.76 9.53
C ALA A 228 -14.00 -3.02 10.72
N VAL A 229 -14.82 -2.27 11.44
CA VAL A 229 -14.43 -1.60 12.68
C VAL A 229 -15.51 -1.81 13.73
N THR A 230 -15.08 -2.01 14.98
CA THR A 230 -15.95 -2.22 16.13
C THR A 230 -16.22 -0.94 16.90
N GLU A 231 -17.16 -0.98 17.82
CA GLU A 231 -17.23 -0.05 18.95
C GLU A 231 -15.90 0.01 19.71
N PRO A 232 -15.61 1.11 20.44
CA PRO A 232 -14.40 1.20 21.26
C PRO A 232 -14.50 0.32 22.49
N VAL A 233 -13.41 -0.39 22.80
CA VAL A 233 -13.22 -1.17 24.03
C VAL A 233 -11.90 -0.76 24.68
N PRO A 234 -11.66 -1.06 25.97
CA PRO A 234 -10.39 -0.74 26.62
C PRO A 234 -9.18 -1.19 25.79
N TYR A 235 -8.18 -0.32 25.64
CA TYR A 235 -6.97 -0.62 24.87
C TYR A 235 -6.15 -1.71 25.56
N SER A 236 -6.03 -2.87 24.94
CA SER A 236 -5.36 -4.06 25.51
C SER A 236 -4.59 -4.88 24.47
N ILE A 237 -4.81 -4.64 23.19
CA ILE A 237 -4.14 -5.36 22.08
C ILE A 237 -3.14 -4.38 21.44
N GLU A 238 -1.91 -4.37 21.96
CA GLU A 238 -0.89 -3.42 21.52
C GLU A 238 -0.40 -3.69 20.10
N PRO A 239 0.06 -4.92 19.75
CA PRO A 239 0.59 -5.16 18.40
C PRO A 239 -0.52 -5.31 17.37
N VAL A 240 -0.17 -5.02 16.12
CA VAL A 240 -0.96 -5.49 14.98
C VAL A 240 -0.83 -7.00 14.89
N LEU A 241 -1.95 -7.69 14.72
CA LEU A 241 -2.00 -9.14 14.58
C LEU A 241 -2.30 -9.54 13.14
N GLY A 242 -1.68 -10.61 12.66
CA GLY A 242 -2.00 -11.27 11.41
C GLY A 242 -1.77 -12.76 11.51
N VAL A 243 -2.45 -13.57 10.71
CA VAL A 243 -2.29 -15.03 10.65
C VAL A 243 -1.38 -15.40 9.48
N SER A 244 -0.47 -16.34 9.73
CA SER A 244 0.28 -17.03 8.68
C SER A 244 -0.38 -18.38 8.45
N THR A 245 -1.04 -18.54 7.31
CA THR A 245 -1.80 -19.75 6.93
C THR A 245 -1.86 -19.88 5.42
N THR A 246 -2.11 -21.09 4.93
CA THR A 246 -2.41 -21.37 3.53
C THR A 246 -3.92 -21.48 3.28
N VAL A 247 -4.74 -21.38 4.32
CA VAL A 247 -6.21 -21.50 4.25
C VAL A 247 -6.81 -20.11 4.04
N PRO A 248 -7.44 -19.80 2.91
CA PRO A 248 -7.84 -18.43 2.56
C PRO A 248 -8.76 -17.75 3.58
N HIS A 249 -9.74 -18.45 4.14
CA HIS A 249 -10.68 -17.86 5.11
C HIS A 249 -10.05 -17.61 6.49
N GLU A 250 -8.90 -18.25 6.81
CA GLU A 250 -8.14 -18.00 8.04
C GLU A 250 -7.23 -16.77 7.92
N VAL A 251 -7.03 -16.25 6.71
CA VAL A 251 -6.19 -15.05 6.49
C VAL A 251 -6.90 -13.84 7.05
N VAL A 252 -6.65 -13.52 8.30
CA VAL A 252 -7.20 -12.32 8.95
C VAL A 252 -6.11 -11.53 9.64
N TYR A 253 -6.40 -10.26 9.84
CA TYR A 253 -5.56 -9.33 10.55
C TYR A 253 -6.43 -8.37 11.36
N LEU A 254 -5.91 -7.93 12.50
CA LEU A 254 -6.58 -6.95 13.36
C LEU A 254 -5.57 -5.99 14.01
N ARG A 255 -6.04 -4.81 14.35
CA ARG A 255 -5.33 -3.83 15.16
C ARG A 255 -6.30 -3.07 16.05
N GLN A 256 -5.86 -2.72 17.23
CA GLN A 256 -6.60 -1.81 18.08
C GLN A 256 -6.02 -0.40 17.98
N VAL A 257 -6.86 0.60 17.71
CA VAL A 257 -6.42 2.00 17.74
C VAL A 257 -6.50 2.55 19.14
N LYS A 258 -5.74 3.60 19.45
CA LYS A 258 -5.66 4.17 20.79
C LYS A 258 -7.02 4.54 21.41
N ARG A 259 -8.02 4.88 20.58
CA ARG A 259 -9.40 5.15 21.03
C ARG A 259 -10.16 3.91 21.46
N GLY A 260 -9.60 2.71 21.27
CA GLY A 260 -10.18 1.44 21.66
C GLY A 260 -10.89 0.68 20.54
N ASN A 261 -11.22 1.31 19.40
CA ASN A 261 -11.83 0.59 18.28
C ASN A 261 -10.86 -0.46 17.71
N ILE A 262 -11.40 -1.61 17.36
CA ILE A 262 -10.67 -2.67 16.67
C ILE A 262 -11.02 -2.61 15.18
N VAL A 263 -10.01 -2.43 14.34
CA VAL A 263 -10.11 -2.56 12.90
C VAL A 263 -9.63 -3.95 12.52
N PHE A 264 -10.37 -4.65 11.69
CA PHE A 264 -10.01 -5.98 11.22
C PHE A 264 -10.38 -6.19 9.75
N GLY A 265 -9.80 -7.20 9.13
CA GLY A 265 -10.04 -7.56 7.74
C GLY A 265 -9.38 -8.88 7.36
N GLY A 266 -9.41 -9.21 6.07
CA GLY A 266 -8.86 -10.45 5.52
C GLY A 266 -9.93 -11.35 4.94
N GLY A 267 -9.61 -12.64 4.76
CA GLY A 267 -10.52 -13.62 4.17
C GLY A 267 -10.76 -13.41 2.68
N ASN A 268 -11.94 -13.80 2.22
CA ASN A 268 -12.31 -13.73 0.82
C ASN A 268 -12.44 -12.29 0.32
N ARG A 269 -12.12 -12.09 -0.95
CA ARG A 269 -12.22 -10.80 -1.64
C ARG A 269 -13.41 -10.82 -2.59
N THR A 270 -14.01 -9.67 -2.85
CA THR A 270 -15.09 -9.52 -3.83
C THR A 270 -14.54 -9.06 -5.18
N ILE A 271 -15.32 -9.18 -6.25
CA ILE A 271 -15.02 -8.57 -7.53
C ILE A 271 -15.57 -7.14 -7.48
N PRO A 272 -14.73 -6.11 -7.70
CA PRO A 272 -15.17 -4.73 -7.67
C PRO A 272 -15.79 -4.30 -9.00
N ASP A 273 -16.61 -3.24 -8.94
CA ASP A 273 -17.06 -2.49 -10.09
C ASP A 273 -16.03 -1.36 -10.38
N LEU A 274 -15.23 -1.55 -11.43
CA LEU A 274 -14.19 -0.59 -11.80
C LEU A 274 -14.75 0.69 -12.43
N GLU A 275 -15.87 0.61 -13.16
CA GLU A 275 -16.52 1.78 -13.76
C GLU A 275 -17.17 2.63 -12.68
N GLY A 276 -17.93 2.00 -11.77
CA GLY A 276 -18.49 2.64 -10.59
C GLY A 276 -17.47 2.97 -9.51
N ARG A 277 -16.22 2.54 -9.65
CA ARG A 277 -15.13 2.77 -8.68
C ARG A 277 -15.46 2.29 -7.27
N ARG A 278 -16.14 1.15 -7.16
CA ARG A 278 -16.69 0.60 -5.92
C ARG A 278 -16.34 -0.87 -5.74
N ALA A 279 -16.16 -1.24 -4.48
CA ALA A 279 -16.16 -2.62 -4.07
C ALA A 279 -17.28 -2.85 -3.05
N TYR A 280 -17.90 -4.02 -3.14
CA TYR A 280 -19.09 -4.33 -2.35
C TYR A 280 -18.75 -5.17 -1.13
N VAL A 281 -19.48 -4.95 -0.05
CA VAL A 281 -19.38 -5.73 1.17
C VAL A 281 -20.23 -7.00 1.02
N LYS A 282 -19.68 -8.13 1.47
CA LYS A 282 -20.41 -9.38 1.64
C LYS A 282 -20.55 -9.68 3.13
N PRO A 283 -21.77 -9.83 3.66
CA PRO A 283 -21.99 -10.13 5.08
C PRO A 283 -21.28 -11.40 5.55
N GLU A 284 -21.22 -12.42 4.69
CA GLU A 284 -20.55 -13.69 4.97
C GLU A 284 -19.06 -13.51 5.27
N ASN A 285 -18.40 -12.58 4.57
CA ASN A 285 -17.00 -12.27 4.84
C ASN A 285 -16.83 -11.64 6.22
N THR A 286 -17.75 -10.76 6.64
CA THR A 286 -17.71 -10.16 7.98
C THR A 286 -17.88 -11.23 9.06
N LEU A 287 -18.82 -12.17 8.89
CA LEU A 287 -19.04 -13.27 9.83
C LEU A 287 -17.80 -14.17 9.94
N SER A 288 -17.22 -14.56 8.80
CA SER A 288 -16.00 -15.36 8.78
C SER A 288 -14.82 -14.62 9.43
N GLN A 289 -14.67 -13.31 9.16
CA GLN A 289 -13.65 -12.48 9.81
C GLN A 289 -13.83 -12.42 11.33
N LEU A 290 -15.07 -12.24 11.83
CA LEU A 290 -15.39 -12.25 13.26
C LEU A 290 -15.05 -13.58 13.92
N GLU A 291 -15.40 -14.71 13.28
CA GLU A 291 -15.01 -16.02 13.75
C GLU A 291 -13.49 -16.15 13.91
N GLN A 292 -12.72 -15.76 12.89
CA GLN A 292 -11.28 -15.89 12.90
C GLN A 292 -10.60 -14.93 13.88
N ILE A 293 -11.04 -13.67 14.01
CA ILE A 293 -10.45 -12.77 15.02
C ILE A 293 -10.78 -13.24 16.45
N THR A 294 -11.93 -13.84 16.67
CA THR A 294 -12.32 -14.45 17.96
C THR A 294 -11.46 -15.68 18.28
N ARG A 295 -11.07 -16.45 17.26
CA ARG A 295 -10.13 -17.56 17.40
C ARG A 295 -8.75 -17.08 17.85
N ILE A 296 -8.27 -15.95 17.28
CA ILE A 296 -6.98 -15.35 17.67
C ILE A 296 -7.08 -14.71 19.06
N VAL A 297 -8.15 -13.98 19.34
CA VAL A 297 -8.36 -13.22 20.58
C VAL A 297 -9.78 -13.51 21.11
N PRO A 298 -9.95 -14.54 21.95
CA PRO A 298 -11.27 -14.98 22.40
C PRO A 298 -12.10 -13.92 23.14
N ALA A 299 -11.46 -12.95 23.76
CA ALA A 299 -12.13 -11.84 24.43
C ALA A 299 -12.96 -10.94 23.48
N LEU A 300 -12.74 -11.05 22.15
CA LEU A 300 -13.45 -10.27 21.13
C LEU A 300 -14.83 -10.85 20.73
N ASN A 301 -15.30 -11.88 21.40
CA ASN A 301 -16.55 -12.60 21.04
C ASN A 301 -17.85 -11.82 21.28
N ARG A 302 -17.79 -10.63 21.87
CA ARG A 302 -18.97 -9.80 22.22
C ARG A 302 -18.92 -8.40 21.63
N LEU A 303 -18.07 -8.16 20.63
CA LEU A 303 -17.92 -6.85 20.02
C LEU A 303 -19.07 -6.52 19.08
N THR A 304 -19.49 -5.25 19.09
CA THR A 304 -20.41 -4.71 18.10
C THR A 304 -19.63 -4.12 16.94
N VAL A 305 -19.88 -4.60 15.72
CA VAL A 305 -19.37 -4.00 14.49
C VAL A 305 -20.19 -2.76 14.17
N ILE A 306 -19.53 -1.60 14.06
CA ILE A 306 -20.21 -0.32 13.79
C ILE A 306 -20.09 0.11 12.34
N ARG A 307 -19.14 -0.43 11.59
CA ARG A 307 -18.99 -0.15 10.15
C ARG A 307 -18.22 -1.27 9.45
N VAL A 308 -18.65 -1.57 8.21
CA VAL A 308 -17.95 -2.44 7.27
C VAL A 308 -17.73 -1.66 5.96
N TRP A 309 -16.58 -1.86 5.31
CA TRP A 309 -16.29 -1.26 4.01
C TRP A 309 -15.41 -2.18 3.17
N SER A 310 -15.36 -1.90 1.88
CA SER A 310 -14.45 -2.54 0.94
C SER A 310 -13.84 -1.49 0.03
N GLY A 311 -12.65 -1.73 -0.49
CA GLY A 311 -11.94 -0.85 -1.40
C GLY A 311 -11.46 -1.62 -2.64
N VAL A 312 -11.17 -0.90 -3.72
CA VAL A 312 -10.65 -1.49 -4.96
C VAL A 312 -9.15 -1.59 -4.85
N GLU A 313 -8.61 -2.81 -4.90
CA GLU A 313 -7.17 -3.08 -4.95
C GLU A 313 -6.79 -3.87 -6.20
N SER A 314 -5.53 -3.78 -6.60
CA SER A 314 -4.97 -4.45 -7.77
C SER A 314 -3.88 -5.44 -7.40
N TYR A 315 -3.88 -6.57 -8.12
CA TYR A 315 -3.01 -7.71 -7.89
C TYR A 315 -2.38 -8.16 -9.21
N LEU A 316 -1.19 -8.70 -9.11
CA LEU A 316 -0.45 -9.33 -10.20
C LEU A 316 -0.22 -10.79 -9.83
N PRO A 317 -0.06 -11.71 -10.80
CA PRO A 317 0.05 -13.15 -10.54
C PRO A 317 1.22 -13.54 -9.63
N ASP A 318 2.27 -12.74 -9.60
CA ASP A 318 3.47 -12.92 -8.78
C ASP A 318 3.44 -12.16 -7.45
N ASP A 319 2.34 -11.47 -7.14
CA ASP A 319 2.18 -10.60 -5.96
C ASP A 319 3.25 -9.50 -5.81
N ILE A 320 3.96 -9.16 -6.90
CA ILE A 320 5.04 -8.16 -6.93
C ILE A 320 4.55 -6.92 -7.71
N PRO A 321 4.73 -5.69 -7.20
CA PRO A 321 4.25 -4.48 -7.88
C PRO A 321 5.02 -4.18 -9.17
N ILE A 322 4.43 -3.32 -10.01
CA ILE A 322 5.14 -2.65 -11.09
C ILE A 322 5.70 -1.34 -10.53
N MET A 323 7.03 -1.16 -10.62
CA MET A 323 7.70 0.05 -10.19
C MET A 323 9.00 0.24 -10.99
N GLY A 324 9.20 1.44 -11.53
CA GLY A 324 10.39 1.77 -12.30
C GLY A 324 10.09 2.39 -13.66
N PRO A 325 11.10 2.51 -14.54
CA PRO A 325 10.92 3.09 -15.87
C PRO A 325 10.16 2.15 -16.81
N SER A 326 9.50 2.72 -17.80
CA SER A 326 9.00 1.99 -18.95
C SER A 326 10.15 1.28 -19.69
N ALA A 327 9.90 0.08 -20.18
CA ALA A 327 10.86 -0.64 -21.02
C ALA A 327 10.85 -0.14 -22.48
N LYS A 328 9.82 0.62 -22.89
CA LYS A 328 9.60 1.03 -24.26
C LYS A 328 9.66 2.53 -24.50
N VAL A 329 9.30 3.34 -23.50
CA VAL A 329 9.09 4.79 -23.67
C VAL A 329 9.97 5.58 -22.71
N SER A 330 10.95 6.29 -23.26
CA SER A 330 11.83 7.15 -22.46
C SER A 330 11.05 8.27 -21.75
N GLY A 331 11.37 8.49 -20.47
CA GLY A 331 10.71 9.48 -19.62
C GLY A 331 9.39 9.02 -19.01
N LEU A 332 8.91 7.81 -19.33
CA LEU A 332 7.73 7.21 -18.73
C LEU A 332 8.12 6.31 -17.55
N HIS A 333 7.38 6.43 -16.44
CA HIS A 333 7.59 5.67 -15.23
C HIS A 333 6.27 5.09 -14.70
N TYR A 334 6.35 4.00 -13.94
CA TYR A 334 5.22 3.31 -13.36
C TYR A 334 5.37 3.08 -11.86
N ALA A 335 4.26 3.16 -11.13
CA ALA A 335 4.17 2.75 -9.72
C ALA A 335 2.73 2.29 -9.39
N PHE A 336 2.36 1.04 -9.74
CA PHE A 336 1.03 0.50 -9.52
C PHE A 336 1.04 -1.02 -9.27
N GLY A 337 -0.10 -1.65 -8.96
CA GLY A 337 -0.21 -3.09 -8.76
C GLY A 337 0.44 -3.59 -7.47
N PHE A 338 0.22 -2.95 -6.34
CA PHE A 338 0.96 -3.25 -5.09
C PHE A 338 0.42 -4.43 -4.27
N CYS A 339 -0.57 -5.18 -4.76
CA CYS A 339 -0.99 -6.49 -4.22
C CYS A 339 -1.28 -6.49 -2.70
N GLY A 340 -2.00 -5.48 -2.19
CA GLY A 340 -2.28 -5.34 -0.75
C GLY A 340 -1.10 -4.90 0.12
N HIS A 341 0.08 -4.66 -0.47
CA HIS A 341 1.29 -4.29 0.26
C HIS A 341 1.65 -2.80 0.18
N GLY A 342 0.89 -2.01 -0.60
CA GLY A 342 1.25 -0.66 -0.99
C GLY A 342 1.30 0.35 0.15
N PHE A 343 0.42 0.26 1.15
CA PHE A 343 0.32 1.30 2.17
C PHE A 343 1.64 1.53 2.91
N GLN A 344 2.24 0.48 3.44
CA GLN A 344 3.54 0.59 4.11
C GLN A 344 4.65 1.02 3.15
N LEU A 345 4.62 0.57 1.88
CA LEU A 345 5.64 0.91 0.90
C LEU A 345 5.54 2.35 0.38
N GLY A 346 4.36 2.97 0.47
CA GLY A 346 4.04 4.23 -0.18
C GLY A 346 5.07 5.34 -0.02
N PRO A 347 5.48 5.70 1.21
CA PRO A 347 6.50 6.72 1.41
C PRO A 347 7.86 6.36 0.77
N GLY A 348 8.29 5.09 0.87
CA GLY A 348 9.52 4.61 0.25
C GLY A 348 9.47 4.60 -1.27
N VAL A 349 8.33 4.18 -1.84
CA VAL A 349 8.09 4.27 -3.29
C VAL A 349 8.17 5.71 -3.75
N GLY A 350 7.52 6.63 -3.03
CA GLY A 350 7.55 8.05 -3.37
C GLY A 350 8.97 8.62 -3.42
N ASP A 351 9.78 8.30 -2.43
CA ASP A 351 11.18 8.77 -2.36
C ASP A 351 12.07 8.12 -3.43
N VAL A 352 11.93 6.80 -3.65
CA VAL A 352 12.68 6.06 -4.70
C VAL A 352 12.30 6.53 -6.09
N MET A 353 11.00 6.71 -6.37
CA MET A 353 10.55 7.20 -7.68
C MET A 353 11.00 8.64 -7.93
N ALA A 354 10.98 9.49 -6.90
CA ALA A 354 11.50 10.84 -7.02
C ALA A 354 13.01 10.86 -7.29
N GLU A 355 13.79 10.00 -6.61
CA GLU A 355 15.22 9.84 -6.87
C GLU A 355 15.47 9.38 -8.32
N LEU A 356 14.78 8.33 -8.75
CA LEU A 356 14.89 7.76 -10.09
C LEU A 356 14.54 8.78 -11.20
N ILE A 357 13.42 9.49 -11.05
CA ILE A 357 12.96 10.49 -12.04
C ILE A 357 13.92 11.69 -12.11
N ASP A 358 14.49 12.09 -10.96
CA ASP A 358 15.40 13.23 -10.89
C ASP A 358 16.79 12.93 -11.43
N THR A 359 17.34 11.76 -11.11
CA THR A 359 18.76 11.43 -11.35
C THR A 359 18.98 10.33 -12.40
N GLY A 360 17.93 9.63 -12.83
CA GLY A 360 17.99 8.46 -13.71
C GLY A 360 18.35 7.16 -13.01
N THR A 361 18.69 7.17 -11.72
CA THR A 361 19.09 6.00 -10.94
C THR A 361 18.50 6.04 -9.52
N THR A 362 18.59 4.92 -8.79
CA THR A 362 18.23 4.88 -7.38
C THR A 362 19.14 3.93 -6.62
N THR A 363 19.36 4.25 -5.34
CA THR A 363 20.17 3.42 -4.44
C THR A 363 19.43 2.18 -3.91
N THR A 364 18.11 2.13 -4.05
CA THR A 364 17.27 0.99 -3.65
C THR A 364 17.09 0.07 -4.84
N PRO A 365 17.38 -1.24 -4.75
CA PRO A 365 17.13 -2.20 -5.84
C PRO A 365 15.66 -2.20 -6.26
N ILE A 366 15.39 -1.98 -7.55
CA ILE A 366 14.04 -1.95 -8.13
C ILE A 366 13.87 -2.91 -9.31
N GLU A 367 14.92 -3.59 -9.73
CA GLU A 367 14.93 -4.51 -10.88
C GLU A 367 13.84 -5.59 -10.77
N PRO A 368 13.54 -6.16 -9.59
CA PRO A 368 12.49 -7.15 -9.44
C PRO A 368 11.08 -6.60 -9.76
N PHE A 369 10.91 -5.27 -9.77
CA PHE A 369 9.62 -4.60 -9.98
C PHE A 369 9.42 -4.12 -11.41
N ALA A 370 10.38 -4.36 -12.30
CA ALA A 370 10.33 -3.88 -13.68
C ALA A 370 9.11 -4.42 -14.44
N ILE A 371 8.45 -3.57 -15.23
CA ILE A 371 7.30 -3.94 -16.05
C ILE A 371 7.69 -4.96 -17.15
N SER A 372 8.95 -4.93 -17.57
CA SER A 372 9.49 -5.82 -18.62
C SER A 372 9.38 -7.31 -18.27
N ARG A 373 9.24 -7.69 -16.98
CA ARG A 373 9.06 -9.09 -16.57
C ARG A 373 7.78 -9.74 -17.13
N PHE A 374 6.79 -8.91 -17.51
CA PHE A 374 5.56 -9.36 -18.17
C PHE A 374 5.55 -9.16 -19.69
N GLN A 375 6.62 -8.59 -20.25
CA GLN A 375 6.73 -8.30 -21.69
C GLN A 375 7.52 -9.38 -22.44
N ILE A 376 8.06 -10.39 -21.78
CA ILE A 376 8.77 -11.50 -22.40
C ILE A 376 7.72 -12.44 -23.00
N PRO A 377 7.78 -12.79 -24.31
CA PRO A 377 6.93 -13.83 -24.86
C PRO A 377 7.14 -15.12 -24.07
N GLN A 378 6.06 -15.71 -23.57
CA GLN A 378 6.12 -17.08 -23.05
C GLN A 378 6.50 -17.97 -24.22
N SER A 379 7.72 -18.51 -24.19
CA SER A 379 8.27 -19.45 -25.17
C SER A 379 7.55 -20.79 -25.11
#